data_617d56eda06841d25013a78fccc914fe
#
_entry.id   617d56eda06841d25013a78fccc914fe
#
_cell.length_a   1.000
_cell.length_b   1.000
_cell.length_c   1.000
_cell.angle_alpha   90.00
_cell.angle_beta   90.00
_cell.angle_gamma   90.00
#
_symmetry.space_group_name_H-M   'P 1'
#
loop_
_entity.id
_entity.type
_entity.pdbx_description
1 polymer ?
#
loop_
_entity_poly.entity_id
_entity_poly.type
_entity_poly.pdbx_seq_one_letter_code
_entity_poly.pdbx_strand_id
1 'polypeptide(L)'
;MDTTSLSHAEALLKAGTLTEALPWIRRFQGSIFVIKLGGNAMVDGDLLQAFADDMVFLATVGVKPVVVHGGGPQISRALTDKGIPSEFQGGYRVTSTEAIPIIRDVLREEISVDLQQRINRHSDLAVVRNGEDDGLFMADRLGALVDGVTVDLGHVGEVVQVNPSEIVALLEQGKIPVVSSIAPNRDGSGLLNVNADAAAAALAVALRAEKLVLMTDVAGLYANWPETDSLISTITAAELTELMPRLESGMIPKMSACLDAVTGGVPKAAIIDGRLAHSVLLEAFTTSGIGTEVVAS
;
A
#
# COMPACT_ATOMS: atom_id res chain seq x y z
N MET A 1 -17.19 30.05 6.55
CA MET A 1 -16.62 30.02 5.17
C MET A 1 -15.85 31.31 5.01
N ASP A 2 -14.54 31.22 4.99
CA ASP A 2 -13.67 32.37 4.80
C ASP A 2 -13.75 32.77 3.33
N THR A 3 -14.32 33.92 3.02
CA THR A 3 -14.56 34.41 1.66
C THR A 3 -13.37 35.22 1.13
N THR A 4 -12.16 34.79 1.40
CA THR A 4 -10.97 35.40 0.82
C THR A 4 -10.98 35.12 -0.68
N SER A 5 -11.17 36.15 -1.51
CA SER A 5 -11.13 36.01 -2.96
C SER A 5 -9.76 35.49 -3.41
N LEU A 6 -9.73 34.43 -4.21
CA LEU A 6 -8.49 33.91 -4.81
C LEU A 6 -7.78 35.02 -5.59
N SER A 7 -6.48 35.12 -5.46
CA SER A 7 -5.67 35.92 -6.39
C SER A 7 -5.76 35.34 -7.81
N HIS A 8 -5.54 36.16 -8.83
CA HIS A 8 -5.57 35.71 -10.22
C HIS A 8 -4.58 34.55 -10.49
N ALA A 9 -3.40 34.60 -9.89
CA ALA A 9 -2.40 33.56 -10.01
C ALA A 9 -2.86 32.22 -9.35
N GLU A 10 -3.44 32.28 -8.16
CA GLU A 10 -4.00 31.08 -7.50
C GLU A 10 -5.18 30.49 -8.27
N ALA A 11 -6.03 31.34 -8.85
CA ALA A 11 -7.16 30.89 -9.67
C ALA A 11 -6.66 30.16 -10.93
N LEU A 12 -5.64 30.70 -11.62
CA LEU A 12 -5.03 30.08 -12.80
C LEU A 12 -4.36 28.75 -12.44
N LEU A 13 -3.62 28.68 -11.31
CA LEU A 13 -2.97 27.47 -10.86
C LEU A 13 -4.02 26.36 -10.58
N LYS A 14 -5.08 26.68 -9.84
CA LYS A 14 -6.14 25.72 -9.53
C LYS A 14 -6.88 25.23 -10.79
N ALA A 15 -7.18 26.13 -11.71
CA ALA A 15 -7.81 25.78 -13.00
C ALA A 15 -6.86 24.91 -13.86
N GLY A 16 -5.56 25.24 -13.88
CA GLY A 16 -4.53 24.46 -14.56
C GLY A 16 -4.46 23.02 -14.04
N THR A 17 -4.41 22.83 -12.72
CA THR A 17 -4.40 21.50 -12.09
C THR A 17 -5.63 20.67 -12.46
N LEU A 18 -6.83 21.27 -12.45
CA LEU A 18 -8.06 20.57 -12.83
C LEU A 18 -8.06 20.16 -14.31
N THR A 19 -7.55 21.03 -15.19
CA THR A 19 -7.46 20.71 -16.63
C THR A 19 -6.38 19.70 -16.96
N GLU A 20 -5.26 19.68 -16.21
CA GLU A 20 -4.19 18.68 -16.30
C GLU A 20 -4.71 17.30 -15.90
N ALA A 21 -5.54 17.21 -14.87
CA ALA A 21 -6.10 15.94 -14.39
C ALA A 21 -7.06 15.27 -15.37
N LEU A 22 -7.74 16.06 -16.23
CA LEU A 22 -8.84 15.57 -17.08
C LEU A 22 -8.44 14.40 -18.01
N PRO A 23 -7.33 14.42 -18.77
CA PRO A 23 -6.92 13.28 -19.60
C PRO A 23 -6.62 12.02 -18.78
N TRP A 24 -6.07 12.17 -17.58
CA TRP A 24 -5.77 11.06 -16.68
C TRP A 24 -7.05 10.45 -16.10
N ILE A 25 -8.01 11.28 -15.66
CA ILE A 25 -9.33 10.81 -15.20
C ILE A 25 -10.01 9.97 -16.28
N ARG A 26 -10.01 10.48 -17.55
CA ARG A 26 -10.60 9.72 -18.68
C ARG A 26 -9.87 8.41 -18.97
N ARG A 27 -8.52 8.40 -18.85
CA ARG A 27 -7.70 7.22 -19.07
C ARG A 27 -7.96 6.14 -18.03
N PHE A 28 -8.07 6.54 -16.75
CA PHE A 28 -8.17 5.59 -15.64
C PHE A 28 -9.60 5.22 -15.25
N GLN A 29 -10.59 5.74 -15.96
CA GLN A 29 -11.99 5.38 -15.69
C GLN A 29 -12.21 3.87 -15.86
N GLY A 30 -12.74 3.22 -14.82
CA GLY A 30 -12.93 1.77 -14.73
C GLY A 30 -11.68 0.97 -14.36
N SER A 31 -10.49 1.59 -14.30
CA SER A 31 -9.25 0.93 -13.93
C SER A 31 -9.17 0.62 -12.45
N ILE A 32 -8.59 -0.51 -12.09
CA ILE A 32 -8.34 -0.89 -10.69
C ILE A 32 -6.97 -0.34 -10.27
N PHE A 33 -6.96 0.39 -9.15
CA PHE A 33 -5.75 0.83 -8.46
C PHE A 33 -5.65 0.12 -7.13
N VAL A 34 -4.55 -0.56 -6.86
CA VAL A 34 -4.24 -1.09 -5.53
C VAL A 34 -3.32 -0.11 -4.82
N ILE A 35 -3.78 0.44 -3.71
CA ILE A 35 -3.05 1.43 -2.93
C ILE A 35 -2.71 0.85 -1.57
N LYS A 36 -1.42 0.68 -1.30
CA LYS A 36 -0.96 0.23 0.00
C LYS A 36 -0.68 1.43 0.89
N LEU A 37 -1.39 1.51 1.99
CA LEU A 37 -1.18 2.48 3.05
C LEU A 37 -0.16 1.97 4.07
N GLY A 38 0.84 2.79 4.40
CA GLY A 38 1.87 2.46 5.39
C GLY A 38 2.61 3.69 5.90
N GLY A 39 3.56 3.46 6.81
CA GLY A 39 4.40 4.52 7.36
C GLY A 39 3.66 5.51 8.26
N ASN A 40 4.18 6.73 8.33
CA ASN A 40 3.64 7.79 9.17
C ASN A 40 2.22 8.23 8.80
N ALA A 41 1.80 8.03 7.56
CA ALA A 41 0.42 8.29 7.14
C ALA A 41 -0.62 7.49 7.96
N MET A 42 -0.21 6.38 8.59
CA MET A 42 -1.11 5.57 9.42
C MET A 42 -1.26 6.07 10.87
N VAL A 43 -0.43 7.00 11.33
CA VAL A 43 -0.45 7.49 12.72
C VAL A 43 -0.82 8.97 12.82
N ASP A 44 -0.69 9.71 11.73
CA ASP A 44 -1.12 11.10 11.63
C ASP A 44 -2.59 11.16 11.19
N GLY A 45 -3.45 11.70 12.05
CA GLY A 45 -4.89 11.72 11.82
C GLY A 45 -5.32 12.56 10.61
N ASP A 46 -4.59 13.63 10.30
CA ASP A 46 -4.90 14.52 9.16
C ASP A 46 -4.44 13.88 7.85
N LEU A 47 -3.26 13.24 7.82
CA LEU A 47 -2.79 12.48 6.66
C LEU A 47 -3.68 11.29 6.37
N LEU A 48 -4.14 10.58 7.42
CA LEU A 48 -5.04 9.45 7.26
C LEU A 48 -6.42 9.88 6.73
N GLN A 49 -6.90 11.07 7.15
CA GLN A 49 -8.14 11.63 6.58
C GLN A 49 -7.94 12.07 5.14
N ALA A 50 -6.85 12.77 4.81
CA ALA A 50 -6.53 13.13 3.44
C ALA A 50 -6.46 11.90 2.51
N PHE A 51 -5.84 10.81 3.00
CA PHE A 51 -5.84 9.54 2.28
C PHE A 51 -7.26 9.00 2.05
N ALA A 52 -8.12 9.01 3.07
CA ALA A 52 -9.50 8.56 2.94
C ALA A 52 -10.27 9.38 1.91
N ASP A 53 -10.08 10.70 1.91
CA ASP A 53 -10.68 11.62 0.94
C ASP A 53 -10.17 11.35 -0.49
N ASP A 54 -8.89 11.00 -0.66
CA ASP A 54 -8.31 10.57 -1.93
C ASP A 54 -8.99 9.30 -2.46
N MET A 55 -9.27 8.32 -1.60
CA MET A 55 -9.97 7.09 -2.01
C MET A 55 -11.39 7.38 -2.50
N VAL A 56 -12.11 8.27 -1.79
CA VAL A 56 -13.45 8.73 -2.20
C VAL A 56 -13.39 9.49 -3.53
N PHE A 57 -12.38 10.36 -3.70
CA PHE A 57 -12.17 11.08 -4.96
C PHE A 57 -11.94 10.12 -6.13
N LEU A 58 -11.01 9.16 -5.98
CA LEU A 58 -10.74 8.14 -7.00
C LEU A 58 -12.01 7.39 -7.40
N ALA A 59 -12.79 6.91 -6.43
CA ALA A 59 -14.05 6.22 -6.71
C ALA A 59 -15.06 7.13 -7.42
N THR A 60 -15.15 8.41 -7.02
CA THR A 60 -16.08 9.39 -7.61
C THR A 60 -15.76 9.68 -9.08
N VAL A 61 -14.48 9.72 -9.46
CA VAL A 61 -14.06 9.94 -10.85
C VAL A 61 -14.03 8.64 -11.69
N GLY A 62 -14.47 7.52 -11.11
CA GLY A 62 -14.64 6.25 -11.81
C GLY A 62 -13.44 5.33 -11.79
N VAL A 63 -12.37 5.63 -11.03
CA VAL A 63 -11.33 4.67 -10.68
C VAL A 63 -11.87 3.69 -9.64
N LYS A 64 -11.39 2.45 -9.64
CA LYS A 64 -11.77 1.40 -8.68
C LYS A 64 -10.63 1.20 -7.67
N PRO A 65 -10.57 1.96 -6.55
CA PRO A 65 -9.50 1.83 -5.57
C PRO A 65 -9.70 0.61 -4.68
N VAL A 66 -8.60 -0.09 -4.39
CA VAL A 66 -8.50 -1.15 -3.38
C VAL A 66 -7.42 -0.72 -2.39
N VAL A 67 -7.78 -0.61 -1.12
CA VAL A 67 -6.83 -0.24 -0.07
C VAL A 67 -6.25 -1.51 0.55
N VAL A 68 -4.92 -1.60 0.62
CA VAL A 68 -4.22 -2.63 1.40
C VAL A 68 -3.47 -1.92 2.52
N HIS A 69 -3.55 -2.41 3.74
CA HIS A 69 -2.85 -1.79 4.86
C HIS A 69 -2.07 -2.79 5.70
N GLY A 70 -0.98 -2.33 6.29
CA GLY A 70 -0.30 -2.96 7.40
C GLY A 70 -0.69 -2.30 8.72
N GLY A 71 0.19 -2.35 9.71
CA GLY A 71 -0.08 -1.78 11.03
C GLY A 71 1.17 -1.68 11.90
N GLY A 72 2.35 -1.48 11.30
CA GLY A 72 3.62 -1.53 12.01
C GLY A 72 3.65 -0.78 13.35
N PRO A 73 3.34 0.53 13.38
CA PRO A 73 3.33 1.31 14.62
C PRO A 73 2.27 0.85 15.62
N GLN A 74 1.04 0.60 15.19
CA GLN A 74 -0.06 0.17 16.05
C GLN A 74 0.21 -1.23 16.65
N ILE A 75 0.70 -2.15 15.83
CA ILE A 75 1.11 -3.49 16.27
C ILE A 75 2.24 -3.39 17.29
N SER A 76 3.27 -2.56 17.06
CA SER A 76 4.38 -2.37 18.01
C SER A 76 3.87 -1.87 19.37
N ARG A 77 2.97 -0.90 19.35
CA ARG A 77 2.32 -0.38 20.58
C ARG A 77 1.56 -1.49 21.30
N ALA A 78 0.67 -2.20 20.61
CA ALA A 78 -0.16 -3.25 21.21
C ALA A 78 0.66 -4.41 21.80
N LEU A 79 1.76 -4.81 21.12
CA LEU A 79 2.67 -5.83 21.65
C LEU A 79 3.42 -5.34 22.89
N THR A 80 3.91 -4.07 22.88
CA THR A 80 4.56 -3.46 24.02
C THR A 80 3.63 -3.39 25.23
N ASP A 81 2.37 -2.97 25.03
CA ASP A 81 1.35 -2.89 26.10
C ASP A 81 1.04 -4.26 26.72
N LYS A 82 1.26 -5.33 25.97
CA LYS A 82 1.12 -6.74 26.43
C LYS A 82 2.41 -7.36 26.94
N GLY A 83 3.54 -6.61 26.90
CA GLY A 83 4.84 -7.13 27.30
C GLY A 83 5.44 -8.17 26.37
N ILE A 84 5.00 -8.22 25.11
CA ILE A 84 5.51 -9.15 24.10
C ILE A 84 6.63 -8.47 23.30
N PRO A 85 7.80 -9.11 23.16
CA PRO A 85 8.91 -8.58 22.38
C PRO A 85 8.51 -8.35 20.91
N SER A 86 8.99 -7.23 20.34
CA SER A 86 8.75 -6.86 18.95
C SER A 86 10.09 -6.58 18.26
N GLU A 87 10.66 -7.62 17.68
CA GLU A 87 11.95 -7.59 17.01
C GLU A 87 11.76 -7.66 15.49
N PHE A 88 12.73 -7.12 14.74
CA PHE A 88 12.78 -7.19 13.30
C PHE A 88 14.06 -7.90 12.85
N GLN A 89 13.92 -8.82 11.89
CA GLN A 89 15.05 -9.50 11.26
C GLN A 89 14.83 -9.54 9.74
N GLY A 90 15.82 -9.14 8.98
CA GLY A 90 15.74 -9.07 7.52
C GLY A 90 14.59 -8.18 7.00
N GLY A 91 14.16 -7.19 7.79
CA GLY A 91 13.02 -6.31 7.44
C GLY A 91 11.63 -6.87 7.81
N TYR A 92 11.56 -8.08 8.37
CA TYR A 92 10.33 -8.71 8.83
C TYR A 92 10.21 -8.68 10.35
N ARG A 93 8.98 -8.52 10.86
CA ARG A 93 8.70 -8.63 12.30
C ARG A 93 8.70 -10.09 12.71
N VAL A 94 9.61 -10.50 13.57
CA VAL A 94 9.55 -11.83 14.22
C VAL A 94 8.22 -11.94 14.96
N THR A 95 7.42 -12.95 14.63
CA THR A 95 6.04 -13.06 15.12
C THR A 95 5.86 -14.36 15.89
N SER A 96 5.78 -14.27 17.21
CA SER A 96 5.52 -15.43 18.08
C SER A 96 4.06 -15.90 17.99
N THR A 97 3.79 -17.10 18.49
CA THR A 97 2.43 -17.63 18.60
C THR A 97 1.52 -16.73 19.44
N GLU A 98 2.07 -16.08 20.46
CA GLU A 98 1.33 -15.17 21.33
C GLU A 98 1.06 -13.81 20.64
N ALA A 99 1.92 -13.40 19.72
CA ALA A 99 1.78 -12.13 18.99
C ALA A 99 0.71 -12.18 17.90
N ILE A 100 0.51 -13.34 17.25
CA ILE A 100 -0.37 -13.42 16.06
C ILE A 100 -1.82 -13.01 16.32
N PRO A 101 -2.49 -13.41 17.41
CA PRO A 101 -3.86 -12.96 17.70
C PRO A 101 -3.92 -11.45 17.96
N ILE A 102 -2.92 -10.86 18.62
CA ILE A 102 -2.87 -9.42 18.86
C ILE A 102 -2.70 -8.66 17.54
N ILE A 103 -1.81 -9.13 16.67
CA ILE A 103 -1.60 -8.55 15.34
C ILE A 103 -2.89 -8.60 14.53
N ARG A 104 -3.59 -9.74 14.54
CA ARG A 104 -4.88 -9.91 13.88
C ARG A 104 -5.91 -8.91 14.38
N ASP A 105 -6.06 -8.78 15.70
CA ASP A 105 -7.04 -7.89 16.31
C ASP A 105 -6.73 -6.43 15.97
N VAL A 106 -5.46 -6.00 16.04
CA VAL A 106 -5.04 -4.63 15.65
C VAL A 106 -5.36 -4.36 14.17
N LEU A 107 -5.03 -5.28 13.28
CA LEU A 107 -5.28 -5.10 11.85
C LEU A 107 -6.78 -5.04 11.55
N ARG A 108 -7.55 -5.97 12.12
CA ARG A 108 -8.96 -6.17 11.81
C ARG A 108 -9.87 -5.15 12.50
N GLU A 109 -9.71 -5.00 13.82
CA GLU A 109 -10.67 -4.27 14.66
C GLU A 109 -10.27 -2.80 14.90
N GLU A 110 -8.98 -2.47 14.83
CA GLU A 110 -8.53 -1.09 15.01
C GLU A 110 -8.35 -0.41 13.65
N ILE A 111 -7.42 -0.89 12.80
CA ILE A 111 -7.00 -0.16 11.60
C ILE A 111 -8.04 -0.25 10.49
N SER A 112 -8.52 -1.46 10.15
CA SER A 112 -9.51 -1.62 9.07
C SER A 112 -10.79 -0.86 9.38
N VAL A 113 -11.24 -0.88 10.65
CA VAL A 113 -12.46 -0.19 11.09
C VAL A 113 -12.28 1.34 11.04
N ASP A 114 -11.14 1.88 11.49
CA ASP A 114 -10.88 3.33 11.41
C ASP A 114 -10.84 3.82 9.95
N LEU A 115 -10.15 3.08 9.07
CA LEU A 115 -10.11 3.39 7.64
C LEU A 115 -11.52 3.36 7.02
N GLN A 116 -12.30 2.31 7.31
CA GLN A 116 -13.67 2.22 6.83
C GLN A 116 -14.52 3.41 7.30
N GLN A 117 -14.43 3.78 8.58
CA GLN A 117 -15.18 4.90 9.13
C GLN A 117 -14.80 6.23 8.48
N ARG A 118 -13.52 6.47 8.23
CA ARG A 118 -13.03 7.70 7.59
C ARG A 118 -13.50 7.80 6.15
N ILE A 119 -13.37 6.75 5.36
CA ILE A 119 -13.85 6.71 3.97
C ILE A 119 -15.37 6.89 3.94
N ASN A 120 -16.09 6.26 4.86
CA ASN A 120 -17.56 6.30 4.92
C ASN A 120 -18.13 7.61 5.49
N ARG A 121 -17.32 8.59 5.85
CA ARG A 121 -17.81 9.93 6.23
C ARG A 121 -18.59 10.62 5.10
N HIS A 122 -18.27 10.33 3.85
CA HIS A 122 -18.93 10.92 2.69
C HIS A 122 -20.14 10.11 2.21
N SER A 123 -20.02 8.78 2.22
CA SER A 123 -21.06 7.83 1.83
C SER A 123 -20.63 6.40 2.17
N ASP A 124 -21.53 5.44 2.18
CA ASP A 124 -21.25 4.02 2.47
C ASP A 124 -20.50 3.37 1.29
N LEU A 125 -19.19 3.63 1.18
CA LEU A 125 -18.32 3.14 0.11
C LEU A 125 -17.39 2.01 0.56
N ALA A 126 -16.74 2.15 1.73
CA ALA A 126 -15.71 1.23 2.16
C ALA A 126 -16.30 -0.06 2.77
N VAL A 127 -15.72 -1.18 2.40
CA VAL A 127 -16.04 -2.51 2.95
C VAL A 127 -14.75 -3.20 3.39
N VAL A 128 -14.68 -3.57 4.68
CA VAL A 128 -13.54 -4.33 5.22
C VAL A 128 -13.55 -5.75 4.69
N ARG A 129 -12.39 -6.21 4.24
CA ARG A 129 -12.07 -7.61 3.91
C ARG A 129 -10.67 -7.91 4.41
N ASN A 130 -10.56 -8.78 5.41
CA ASN A 130 -9.24 -9.16 5.88
C ASN A 130 -8.65 -10.23 4.97
N GLY A 131 -7.34 -10.31 4.89
CA GLY A 131 -6.70 -11.31 4.04
C GLY A 131 -7.05 -12.76 4.39
N GLU A 132 -7.53 -13.01 5.63
CA GLU A 132 -8.03 -14.30 6.08
C GLU A 132 -9.47 -14.60 5.66
N ASP A 133 -10.25 -13.60 5.24
CA ASP A 133 -11.67 -13.75 4.94
C ASP A 133 -11.84 -14.42 3.56
N ASP A 134 -12.79 -15.36 3.46
CA ASP A 134 -13.25 -16.00 2.21
C ASP A 134 -12.15 -16.57 1.31
N GLY A 135 -10.99 -16.92 1.90
CA GLY A 135 -9.83 -17.43 1.18
C GLY A 135 -9.17 -16.39 0.28
N LEU A 136 -9.32 -15.09 0.61
CA LEU A 136 -8.70 -14.00 -0.16
C LEU A 136 -7.20 -14.20 -0.31
N PHE A 137 -6.49 -14.45 0.79
CA PHE A 137 -5.08 -14.84 0.77
C PHE A 137 -4.88 -16.24 1.34
N MET A 138 -3.90 -16.95 0.77
CA MET A 138 -3.25 -18.10 1.39
C MET A 138 -1.75 -17.84 1.41
N ALA A 139 -1.09 -18.16 2.51
CA ALA A 139 0.34 -17.92 2.68
C ALA A 139 1.08 -19.20 3.07
N ASP A 140 2.37 -19.25 2.76
CA ASP A 140 3.32 -20.22 3.31
C ASP A 140 4.24 -19.53 4.31
N ARG A 141 4.78 -20.27 5.27
CA ARG A 141 5.76 -19.74 6.21
C ARG A 141 7.00 -19.24 5.48
N LEU A 142 7.44 -18.04 5.87
CA LEU A 142 8.64 -17.40 5.35
C LEU A 142 9.75 -17.46 6.38
N GLY A 143 10.94 -17.95 5.97
CA GLY A 143 12.19 -17.78 6.68
C GLY A 143 12.98 -16.63 6.07
N ALA A 144 13.62 -15.80 6.89
CA ALA A 144 14.55 -14.78 6.40
C ALA A 144 15.97 -15.32 6.29
N LEU A 145 16.68 -14.92 5.23
CA LEU A 145 18.11 -15.12 5.13
C LEU A 145 18.81 -13.89 5.73
N VAL A 146 19.44 -14.07 6.90
CA VAL A 146 20.20 -13.01 7.59
C VAL A 146 21.66 -13.46 7.67
N ASP A 147 22.56 -12.68 7.10
CA ASP A 147 24.01 -13.00 7.04
C ASP A 147 24.33 -14.41 6.53
N GLY A 148 23.55 -14.87 5.54
CA GLY A 148 23.72 -16.21 4.95
C GLY A 148 23.13 -17.36 5.76
N VAL A 149 22.44 -17.09 6.88
CA VAL A 149 21.79 -18.09 7.73
C VAL A 149 20.27 -17.93 7.63
N THR A 150 19.55 -19.02 7.41
CA THR A 150 18.08 -19.00 7.45
C THR A 150 17.62 -18.88 8.91
N VAL A 151 16.90 -17.81 9.21
CA VAL A 151 16.34 -17.52 10.53
C VAL A 151 14.84 -17.83 10.52
N ASP A 152 14.37 -18.51 11.57
CA ASP A 152 12.94 -18.73 11.80
C ASP A 152 12.30 -17.42 12.30
N LEU A 153 11.36 -16.90 11.53
CA LEU A 153 10.61 -15.70 11.86
C LEU A 153 9.31 -15.98 12.64
N GLY A 154 9.03 -17.26 12.95
CA GLY A 154 7.80 -17.70 13.60
C GLY A 154 6.59 -17.65 12.65
N HIS A 155 5.55 -16.93 13.06
CA HIS A 155 4.30 -16.79 12.27
C HIS A 155 4.38 -15.65 11.23
N VAL A 156 5.42 -15.66 10.40
CA VAL A 156 5.58 -14.77 9.26
C VAL A 156 5.34 -15.56 7.98
N GLY A 157 4.67 -14.96 7.01
CA GLY A 157 4.31 -15.64 5.78
C GLY A 157 4.49 -14.79 4.53
N GLU A 158 4.55 -15.51 3.42
CA GLU A 158 4.50 -14.97 2.06
C GLU A 158 3.21 -15.44 1.38
N VAL A 159 2.50 -14.53 0.68
CA VAL A 159 1.27 -14.87 -0.05
C VAL A 159 1.64 -15.74 -1.24
N VAL A 160 1.04 -16.93 -1.30
CA VAL A 160 1.26 -17.90 -2.39
C VAL A 160 0.03 -18.10 -3.27
N GLN A 161 -1.13 -17.66 -2.79
CA GLN A 161 -2.38 -17.72 -3.56
C GLN A 161 -3.29 -16.55 -3.17
N VAL A 162 -3.95 -15.98 -4.16
CA VAL A 162 -4.97 -14.92 -4.00
C VAL A 162 -6.25 -15.36 -4.71
N ASN A 163 -7.39 -15.29 -4.01
CA ASN A 163 -8.72 -15.42 -4.60
C ASN A 163 -9.39 -14.03 -4.66
N PRO A 164 -9.35 -13.32 -5.78
CA PRO A 164 -9.85 -11.95 -5.87
C PRO A 164 -11.37 -11.85 -6.02
N SER A 165 -12.13 -12.94 -6.02
CA SER A 165 -13.54 -12.97 -6.42
C SER A 165 -14.42 -11.99 -5.62
N GLU A 166 -14.28 -11.97 -4.29
CA GLU A 166 -15.04 -11.06 -3.43
C GLU A 166 -14.64 -9.59 -3.64
N ILE A 167 -13.36 -9.35 -3.86
CA ILE A 167 -12.88 -7.98 -4.15
C ILE A 167 -13.46 -7.49 -5.47
N VAL A 168 -13.47 -8.32 -6.51
CA VAL A 168 -14.09 -8.00 -7.80
C VAL A 168 -15.57 -7.69 -7.65
N ALA A 169 -16.31 -8.53 -6.89
CA ALA A 169 -17.74 -8.33 -6.65
C ALA A 169 -18.01 -6.99 -5.93
N LEU A 170 -17.19 -6.60 -4.96
CA LEU A 170 -17.31 -5.30 -4.29
C LEU A 170 -17.01 -4.13 -5.23
N LEU A 171 -15.98 -4.24 -6.08
CA LEU A 171 -15.64 -3.21 -7.06
C LEU A 171 -16.73 -3.02 -8.13
N GLU A 172 -17.44 -4.09 -8.50
CA GLU A 172 -18.60 -4.02 -9.40
C GLU A 172 -19.79 -3.30 -8.77
N GLN A 173 -19.93 -3.35 -7.44
CA GLN A 173 -20.92 -2.63 -6.66
C GLN A 173 -20.52 -1.15 -6.38
N GLY A 174 -19.36 -0.71 -6.88
CA GLY A 174 -18.82 0.63 -6.61
C GLY A 174 -18.30 0.80 -5.19
N LYS A 175 -17.98 -0.30 -4.49
CA LYS A 175 -17.39 -0.27 -3.15
C LYS A 175 -15.86 -0.16 -3.20
N ILE A 176 -15.29 0.29 -2.09
CA ILE A 176 -13.85 0.41 -1.86
C ILE A 176 -13.43 -0.68 -0.87
N PRO A 177 -12.83 -1.79 -1.30
CA PRO A 177 -12.33 -2.81 -0.39
C PRO A 177 -11.16 -2.29 0.45
N VAL A 178 -11.20 -2.55 1.77
CA VAL A 178 -10.11 -2.27 2.72
C VAL A 178 -9.58 -3.60 3.22
N VAL A 179 -8.34 -3.93 2.85
CA VAL A 179 -7.76 -5.27 3.01
C VAL A 179 -6.58 -5.22 3.99
N SER A 180 -6.61 -6.07 5.02
CA SER A 180 -5.49 -6.25 5.95
C SER A 180 -4.51 -7.34 5.49
N SER A 181 -3.23 -7.19 5.88
CA SER A 181 -2.14 -8.09 5.47
C SER A 181 -1.94 -9.28 6.43
N ILE A 182 -3.01 -10.01 6.74
CA ILE A 182 -2.95 -11.27 7.50
C ILE A 182 -3.53 -12.40 6.66
N ALA A 183 -2.95 -13.59 6.71
CA ALA A 183 -3.37 -14.71 5.86
C ALA A 183 -3.34 -16.04 6.59
N PRO A 184 -4.25 -16.99 6.29
CA PRO A 184 -4.12 -18.37 6.73
C PRO A 184 -2.89 -19.03 6.13
N ASN A 185 -2.21 -19.86 6.96
CA ASN A 185 -1.18 -20.75 6.45
C ASN A 185 -1.85 -21.86 5.62
N ARG A 186 -1.32 -22.14 4.44
CA ARG A 186 -1.84 -23.15 3.51
C ARG A 186 -1.86 -24.55 4.12
N ASP A 187 -0.97 -24.84 5.07
CA ASP A 187 -0.94 -26.13 5.78
C ASP A 187 -2.01 -26.26 6.88
N GLY A 188 -2.81 -25.21 7.12
CA GLY A 188 -3.85 -25.19 8.16
C GLY A 188 -3.33 -24.93 9.58
N SER A 189 -2.05 -24.62 9.77
CA SER A 189 -1.44 -24.42 11.10
C SER A 189 -1.72 -23.05 11.73
N GLY A 190 -2.69 -22.29 11.20
CA GLY A 190 -3.12 -21.00 11.76
C GLY A 190 -2.87 -19.82 10.83
N LEU A 191 -2.69 -18.64 11.42
CA LEU A 191 -2.50 -17.38 10.68
C LEU A 191 -1.02 -16.98 10.61
N LEU A 192 -0.70 -16.26 9.56
CA LEU A 192 0.61 -15.69 9.32
C LEU A 192 0.49 -14.17 9.15
N ASN A 193 1.43 -13.45 9.76
CA ASN A 193 1.65 -12.04 9.55
C ASN A 193 2.39 -11.86 8.21
N VAL A 194 1.77 -11.19 7.25
CA VAL A 194 2.30 -10.99 5.91
C VAL A 194 2.77 -9.54 5.74
N ASN A 195 3.85 -9.33 5.02
CA ASN A 195 4.28 -8.00 4.64
C ASN A 195 3.21 -7.34 3.75
N ALA A 196 2.74 -6.15 4.13
CA ALA A 196 1.65 -5.47 3.45
C ALA A 196 2.02 -4.99 2.03
N ASP A 197 3.30 -4.69 1.76
CA ASP A 197 3.76 -4.32 0.43
C ASP A 197 3.67 -5.55 -0.50
N ALA A 198 4.11 -6.72 -0.03
CA ALA A 198 4.01 -8.00 -0.76
C ALA A 198 2.55 -8.43 -0.95
N ALA A 199 1.70 -8.30 0.08
CA ALA A 199 0.27 -8.61 -0.03
C ALA A 199 -0.42 -7.72 -1.08
N ALA A 200 -0.08 -6.42 -1.11
CA ALA A 200 -0.60 -5.48 -2.09
C ALA A 200 -0.16 -5.82 -3.52
N ALA A 201 1.11 -6.21 -3.71
CA ALA A 201 1.61 -6.65 -5.01
C ALA A 201 0.90 -7.91 -5.49
N ALA A 202 0.76 -8.93 -4.65
CA ALA A 202 0.05 -10.16 -5.00
C ALA A 202 -1.42 -9.90 -5.35
N LEU A 203 -2.09 -9.02 -4.60
CA LEU A 203 -3.48 -8.63 -4.89
C LEU A 203 -3.58 -7.82 -6.18
N ALA A 204 -2.65 -6.90 -6.45
CA ALA A 204 -2.62 -6.12 -7.69
C ALA A 204 -2.47 -7.01 -8.93
N VAL A 205 -1.61 -8.01 -8.87
CA VAL A 205 -1.43 -9.01 -9.94
C VAL A 205 -2.71 -9.81 -10.15
N ALA A 206 -3.32 -10.34 -9.06
CA ALA A 206 -4.52 -11.15 -9.14
C ALA A 206 -5.73 -10.37 -9.68
N LEU A 207 -5.83 -9.07 -9.37
CA LEU A 207 -6.88 -8.16 -9.85
C LEU A 207 -6.58 -7.61 -11.26
N ARG A 208 -5.40 -7.87 -11.83
CA ARG A 208 -4.92 -7.21 -13.06
C ARG A 208 -5.03 -5.70 -12.97
N ALA A 209 -4.58 -5.15 -11.84
CA ALA A 209 -4.64 -3.72 -11.58
C ALA A 209 -3.86 -2.93 -12.63
N GLU A 210 -4.35 -1.73 -12.98
CA GLU A 210 -3.64 -0.78 -13.86
C GLU A 210 -2.42 -0.19 -13.14
N LYS A 211 -2.53 0.00 -11.81
CA LYS A 211 -1.44 0.60 -11.01
C LYS A 211 -1.42 0.03 -9.59
N LEU A 212 -0.20 -0.24 -9.10
CA LEU A 212 0.09 -0.43 -7.68
C LEU A 212 0.72 0.87 -7.14
N VAL A 213 0.26 1.38 -6.00
CA VAL A 213 0.85 2.53 -5.32
C VAL A 213 1.25 2.13 -3.91
N LEU A 214 2.52 2.24 -3.56
CA LEU A 214 3.05 1.97 -2.22
C LEU A 214 3.37 3.30 -1.53
N MET A 215 2.59 3.66 -0.52
CA MET A 215 2.86 4.84 0.32
C MET A 215 3.90 4.49 1.39
N THR A 216 4.90 5.36 1.55
CA THR A 216 6.04 5.17 2.44
C THR A 216 6.48 6.51 3.05
N ASP A 217 7.51 6.48 3.91
CA ASP A 217 8.06 7.66 4.59
C ASP A 217 9.25 8.29 3.84
N VAL A 218 9.40 7.98 2.56
CA VAL A 218 10.43 8.57 1.68
C VAL A 218 9.80 9.00 0.36
N ALA A 219 10.39 10.00 -0.31
CA ALA A 219 9.84 10.53 -1.55
C ALA A 219 9.89 9.52 -2.72
N GLY A 220 10.77 8.53 -2.66
CA GLY A 220 10.95 7.52 -3.69
C GLY A 220 12.32 6.87 -3.61
N LEU A 221 12.80 6.34 -4.73
CA LEU A 221 14.10 5.71 -4.88
C LEU A 221 15.14 6.76 -5.31
N TYR A 222 16.30 6.76 -4.66
CA TYR A 222 17.41 7.65 -4.97
C TYR A 222 18.55 6.90 -5.62
N ALA A 223 19.16 7.48 -6.67
CA ALA A 223 20.33 6.89 -7.33
C ALA A 223 21.56 6.90 -6.40
N ASN A 224 21.69 7.95 -5.59
CA ASN A 224 22.84 8.17 -4.71
C ASN A 224 22.37 8.67 -3.34
N TRP A 225 21.74 7.82 -2.52
CA TRP A 225 21.39 8.21 -1.15
C TRP A 225 22.64 8.54 -0.33
N PRO A 226 22.70 9.66 0.46
CA PRO A 226 21.59 10.56 0.85
C PRO A 226 21.39 11.82 -0.03
N GLU A 227 21.88 11.85 -1.25
CA GLU A 227 21.69 12.99 -2.19
C GLU A 227 20.23 13.08 -2.65
N THR A 228 19.46 14.02 -2.08
CA THR A 228 18.01 14.15 -2.30
C THR A 228 17.63 14.66 -3.69
N ASP A 229 18.55 15.24 -4.44
CA ASP A 229 18.40 15.63 -5.85
C ASP A 229 18.62 14.48 -6.83
N SER A 230 19.01 13.30 -6.33
CA SER A 230 19.19 12.06 -7.09
C SER A 230 17.93 11.18 -7.17
N LEU A 231 16.73 11.73 -6.90
CA LEU A 231 15.47 10.99 -6.98
C LEU A 231 15.24 10.45 -8.39
N ILE A 232 14.99 9.16 -8.50
CA ILE A 232 14.65 8.48 -9.75
C ILE A 232 13.14 8.56 -9.95
N SER A 233 12.69 9.29 -10.96
CA SER A 233 11.25 9.42 -11.26
C SER A 233 10.68 8.18 -11.95
N THR A 234 11.47 7.50 -12.78
CA THR A 234 11.04 6.29 -13.50
C THR A 234 12.23 5.33 -13.61
N ILE A 235 11.99 4.05 -13.40
CA ILE A 235 12.97 2.97 -13.51
C ILE A 235 12.30 1.73 -14.13
N THR A 236 13.00 1.04 -15.03
CA THR A 236 12.52 -0.23 -15.57
C THR A 236 12.75 -1.38 -14.60
N ALA A 237 11.97 -2.47 -14.75
CA ALA A 237 12.15 -3.68 -13.95
C ALA A 237 13.57 -4.26 -14.07
N ALA A 238 14.19 -4.16 -15.25
CA ALA A 238 15.56 -4.61 -15.49
C ALA A 238 16.58 -3.76 -14.71
N GLU A 239 16.51 -2.43 -14.83
CA GLU A 239 17.38 -1.51 -14.09
C GLU A 239 17.19 -1.64 -12.58
N LEU A 240 15.94 -1.81 -12.12
CA LEU A 240 15.66 -2.02 -10.71
C LEU A 240 16.30 -3.34 -10.20
N THR A 241 16.22 -4.42 -10.99
CA THR A 241 16.85 -5.69 -10.64
C THR A 241 18.36 -5.55 -10.45
N GLU A 242 19.02 -4.76 -11.31
CA GLU A 242 20.46 -4.47 -11.17
C GLU A 242 20.78 -3.61 -9.94
N LEU A 243 19.84 -2.74 -9.56
CA LEU A 243 20.01 -1.83 -8.41
C LEU A 243 19.70 -2.50 -7.06
N MET A 244 18.84 -3.51 -7.01
CA MET A 244 18.39 -4.21 -5.78
C MET A 244 19.52 -4.55 -4.80
N PRO A 245 20.68 -5.09 -5.21
CA PRO A 245 21.78 -5.45 -4.28
C PRO A 245 22.43 -4.27 -3.55
N ARG A 246 22.15 -3.03 -4.00
CA ARG A 246 22.74 -1.80 -3.45
C ARG A 246 21.77 -1.04 -2.54
N LEU A 247 20.51 -1.50 -2.46
CA LEU A 247 19.48 -0.83 -1.70
C LEU A 247 19.65 -1.06 -0.19
N GLU A 248 19.25 -0.06 0.58
CA GLU A 248 19.13 -0.20 2.03
C GLU A 248 18.04 -1.21 2.39
N SER A 249 18.25 -1.93 3.51
CA SER A 249 17.38 -3.03 3.96
C SER A 249 15.90 -2.64 4.06
N GLY A 250 15.57 -1.40 4.44
CA GLY A 250 14.20 -0.90 4.53
C GLY A 250 13.52 -0.65 3.18
N MET A 251 14.31 -0.43 2.10
CA MET A 251 13.80 -0.20 0.75
C MET A 251 13.60 -1.51 -0.02
N ILE A 252 14.39 -2.54 0.27
CA ILE A 252 14.34 -3.84 -0.44
C ILE A 252 12.93 -4.42 -0.51
N PRO A 253 12.15 -4.56 0.59
CA PRO A 253 10.82 -5.15 0.52
C PRO A 253 9.85 -4.36 -0.38
N LYS A 254 9.98 -3.04 -0.40
CA LYS A 254 9.12 -2.15 -1.21
C LYS A 254 9.44 -2.25 -2.68
N MET A 255 10.73 -2.23 -3.02
CA MET A 255 11.17 -2.36 -4.41
C MET A 255 10.93 -3.77 -4.94
N SER A 256 11.09 -4.82 -4.10
CA SER A 256 10.68 -6.18 -4.46
C SER A 256 9.19 -6.24 -4.78
N ALA A 257 8.33 -5.66 -3.95
CA ALA A 257 6.88 -5.65 -4.20
C ALA A 257 6.52 -4.92 -5.51
N CYS A 258 7.19 -3.80 -5.84
CA CYS A 258 7.02 -3.13 -7.13
C CYS A 258 7.48 -4.03 -8.29
N LEU A 259 8.63 -4.68 -8.16
CA LEU A 259 9.18 -5.57 -9.16
C LEU A 259 8.25 -6.78 -9.40
N ASP A 260 7.77 -7.41 -8.32
CA ASP A 260 6.84 -8.55 -8.37
C ASP A 260 5.53 -8.16 -9.05
N ALA A 261 4.98 -6.98 -8.74
CA ALA A 261 3.77 -6.48 -9.37
C ALA A 261 3.96 -6.29 -10.88
N VAL A 262 5.05 -5.61 -11.29
CA VAL A 262 5.30 -5.29 -12.69
C VAL A 262 5.63 -6.55 -13.50
N THR A 263 6.45 -7.46 -12.97
CA THR A 263 6.75 -8.74 -13.62
C THR A 263 5.53 -9.68 -13.65
N GLY A 264 4.62 -9.52 -12.68
CA GLY A 264 3.32 -10.21 -12.63
C GLY A 264 2.26 -9.62 -13.57
N GLY A 265 2.58 -8.55 -14.32
CA GLY A 265 1.72 -7.98 -15.36
C GLY A 265 0.97 -6.71 -14.98
N VAL A 266 1.24 -6.09 -13.82
CA VAL A 266 0.75 -4.75 -13.49
C VAL A 266 1.54 -3.74 -14.32
N PRO A 267 0.91 -2.88 -15.13
CA PRO A 267 1.64 -1.97 -16.03
C PRO A 267 2.59 -1.03 -15.31
N LYS A 268 2.22 -0.58 -14.10
CA LYS A 268 2.95 0.42 -13.33
C LYS A 268 2.87 0.17 -11.83
N ALA A 269 4.00 0.26 -11.15
CA ALA A 269 4.05 0.28 -9.69
C ALA A 269 4.82 1.52 -9.23
N ALA A 270 4.29 2.26 -8.25
CA ALA A 270 4.90 3.48 -7.77
C ALA A 270 5.14 3.45 -6.26
N ILE A 271 6.27 4.02 -5.83
CA ILE A 271 6.52 4.38 -4.43
C ILE A 271 6.36 5.88 -4.29
N ILE A 272 5.55 6.33 -3.33
CA ILE A 272 5.26 7.74 -3.08
C ILE A 272 5.41 8.12 -1.60
N ASP A 273 5.63 9.41 -1.34
CA ASP A 273 5.70 9.94 0.02
C ASP A 273 4.31 10.06 0.66
N GLY A 274 4.03 9.21 1.62
CA GLY A 274 2.78 9.25 2.39
C GLY A 274 2.69 10.39 3.40
N ARG A 275 3.78 11.13 3.64
CA ARG A 275 3.78 12.32 4.50
C ARG A 275 3.24 13.57 3.80
N LEU A 276 3.06 13.51 2.49
CA LEU A 276 2.43 14.56 1.71
C LEU A 276 0.93 14.27 1.58
N ALA A 277 0.09 15.16 2.08
CA ALA A 277 -1.36 15.05 1.91
C ALA A 277 -1.74 15.03 0.43
N HIS A 278 -2.71 14.20 0.06
CA HIS A 278 -3.19 14.03 -1.31
C HIS A 278 -2.12 13.53 -2.31
N SER A 279 -1.09 12.85 -1.80
CA SER A 279 -0.01 12.31 -2.64
C SER A 279 -0.50 11.31 -3.68
N VAL A 280 -1.53 10.53 -3.35
CA VAL A 280 -2.13 9.56 -4.29
C VAL A 280 -2.76 10.27 -5.50
N LEU A 281 -3.43 11.41 -5.29
CA LEU A 281 -4.03 12.18 -6.40
C LEU A 281 -2.97 12.82 -7.28
N LEU A 282 -1.89 13.34 -6.69
CA LEU A 282 -0.77 13.92 -7.43
C LEU A 282 -0.07 12.84 -8.28
N GLU A 283 0.13 11.66 -7.73
CA GLU A 283 0.71 10.54 -8.47
C GLU A 283 -0.20 10.03 -9.59
N ALA A 284 -1.51 10.01 -9.38
CA ALA A 284 -2.46 9.50 -10.36
C ALA A 284 -2.76 10.48 -11.50
N PHE A 285 -2.85 11.79 -11.19
CA PHE A 285 -3.46 12.76 -12.10
C PHE A 285 -2.56 13.91 -12.54
N THR A 286 -1.23 13.77 -12.33
CA THR A 286 -0.24 14.72 -12.87
C THR A 286 0.73 14.04 -13.83
N THR A 287 1.33 14.82 -14.72
CA THR A 287 2.19 14.29 -15.78
C THR A 287 3.50 13.71 -15.25
N SER A 288 4.06 14.30 -14.20
CA SER A 288 5.37 13.89 -13.65
C SER A 288 5.26 12.92 -12.47
N GLY A 289 4.06 12.74 -11.90
CA GLY A 289 3.93 12.04 -10.62
C GLY A 289 4.69 12.76 -9.50
N ILE A 290 4.89 12.09 -8.38
CA ILE A 290 5.62 12.66 -7.23
C ILE A 290 6.64 11.70 -6.61
N GLY A 291 6.72 10.47 -7.11
CA GLY A 291 7.54 9.41 -6.54
C GLY A 291 8.46 8.74 -7.55
N THR A 292 8.71 7.47 -7.33
CA THR A 292 9.40 6.59 -8.28
C THR A 292 8.42 5.61 -8.90
N GLU A 293 8.25 5.66 -10.20
CA GLU A 293 7.45 4.71 -10.97
C GLU A 293 8.33 3.60 -11.53
N VAL A 294 7.95 2.35 -11.27
CA VAL A 294 8.55 1.14 -11.86
C VAL A 294 7.69 0.69 -13.02
N VAL A 295 8.32 0.43 -14.18
CA VAL A 295 7.66 0.00 -15.42
C VAL A 295 8.32 -1.26 -15.96
N ALA A 296 7.62 -2.00 -16.83
CA ALA A 296 8.14 -3.26 -17.38
C ALA A 296 9.37 -3.04 -18.27
N SER A 297 9.34 -2.04 -19.14
CA SER A 297 10.41 -1.66 -20.08
C SER A 297 10.25 -0.22 -20.55
#